data_55dfdbae5b92f8bb89b182d3075582c6
#
_entry.id   55dfdbae5b92f8bb89b182d3075582c6
#
_cell.length_a   1.000
_cell.length_b   1.000
_cell.length_c   1.000
_cell.angle_alpha   90.00
_cell.angle_beta   90.00
_cell.angle_gamma   90.00
#
_symmetry.space_group_name_H-M   'P 1'
#
loop_
_entity.id
_entity.type
_entity.pdbx_description
1 polymer ?
#
loop_
_entity_poly.entity_id
_entity_poly.type
_entity_poly.pdbx_seq_one_letter_code
_entity_poly.pdbx_strand_id
1 'polypeptide(L)'
;MKWFVAHTKSRCEVKANDFFNKNGIESYVPVFEVKRQWSDRTKKIITPAISGYVFFKLEELDYSFVNLNPFLRSVVRRFGQAVEINGSEIQIMKDCLKNYTEDLSFSAGDTVKVLSGVLKNKNGLVDGVENNFLILLINSIKVKISLDATKIVIA
;
A
#
# COMPACT_ATOMS: atom_id res chain seq x y z
N MET A 1 12.55 14.55 -17.25
CA MET A 1 11.81 13.27 -17.27
C MET A 1 10.45 13.45 -16.66
N LYS A 2 9.47 12.72 -17.17
CA LYS A 2 8.07 12.80 -16.74
C LYS A 2 7.60 11.47 -16.18
N TRP A 3 6.76 11.52 -15.15
CA TRP A 3 6.11 10.33 -14.60
C TRP A 3 4.79 10.07 -15.31
N PHE A 4 4.59 8.82 -15.68
CA PHE A 4 3.36 8.32 -16.28
C PHE A 4 2.76 7.24 -15.40
N VAL A 5 1.53 6.87 -15.67
CA VAL A 5 0.83 5.82 -14.94
C VAL A 5 0.20 4.83 -15.91
N ALA A 6 0.24 3.56 -15.58
CA ALA A 6 -0.37 2.50 -16.37
C ALA A 6 -1.25 1.60 -15.51
N HIS A 7 -2.30 1.08 -16.14
CA HIS A 7 -3.10 0.00 -15.55
C HIS A 7 -2.34 -1.31 -15.65
N THR A 8 -2.28 -2.05 -14.55
CA THR A 8 -1.71 -3.39 -14.50
C THR A 8 -2.79 -4.47 -14.57
N LYS A 9 -2.36 -5.67 -14.93
CA LYS A 9 -3.19 -6.85 -14.74
C LYS A 9 -3.39 -7.11 -13.25
N SER A 10 -4.43 -7.87 -12.93
CA SER A 10 -4.77 -8.18 -11.54
C SER A 10 -3.58 -8.81 -10.79
N ARG A 11 -3.25 -8.26 -9.63
CA ARG A 11 -2.15 -8.71 -8.77
C ARG A 11 -0.76 -8.69 -9.42
N CYS A 12 -0.57 -7.87 -10.45
CA CYS A 12 0.68 -7.77 -11.20
C CYS A 12 1.42 -6.44 -10.98
N GLU A 13 1.04 -5.63 -10.01
CA GLU A 13 1.61 -4.32 -9.76
C GLU A 13 3.12 -4.40 -9.47
N VAL A 14 3.51 -5.27 -8.55
CA VAL A 14 4.92 -5.47 -8.18
C VAL A 14 5.71 -6.09 -9.33
N LYS A 15 5.12 -7.05 -10.05
CA LYS A 15 5.75 -7.67 -11.22
C LYS A 15 5.99 -6.66 -12.35
N ALA A 16 5.03 -5.76 -12.58
CA ALA A 16 5.18 -4.68 -13.56
C ALA A 16 6.30 -3.72 -13.18
N ASN A 17 6.39 -3.37 -11.90
CA ASN A 17 7.45 -2.54 -11.36
C ASN A 17 8.83 -3.18 -11.53
N ASP A 18 8.96 -4.46 -11.19
CA ASP A 18 10.21 -5.21 -11.33
C ASP A 18 10.65 -5.30 -12.80
N PHE A 19 9.72 -5.49 -13.72
CA PHE A 19 10.02 -5.51 -15.15
C PHE A 19 10.61 -4.17 -15.63
N PHE A 20 10.01 -3.06 -15.24
CA PHE A 20 10.54 -1.73 -15.57
C PHE A 20 11.93 -1.52 -15.00
N ASN A 21 12.14 -1.85 -13.73
CA ASN A 21 13.44 -1.68 -13.08
C ASN A 21 14.54 -2.54 -13.73
N LYS A 22 14.22 -3.78 -14.12
CA LYS A 22 15.15 -4.66 -14.84
C LYS A 22 15.53 -4.12 -16.22
N ASN A 23 14.69 -3.32 -16.83
CA ASN A 23 14.93 -2.70 -18.13
C ASN A 23 15.45 -1.25 -18.04
N GLY A 24 15.91 -0.84 -16.88
CA GLY A 24 16.53 0.46 -16.67
C GLY A 24 15.55 1.63 -16.58
N ILE A 25 14.25 1.36 -16.39
CA ILE A 25 13.23 2.38 -16.20
C ILE A 25 12.98 2.55 -14.70
N GLU A 26 13.11 3.80 -14.22
CA GLU A 26 12.69 4.12 -12.85
C GLU A 26 11.18 4.01 -12.77
N SER A 27 10.71 3.19 -11.83
CA SER A 27 9.29 2.94 -11.61
C SER A 27 8.95 2.85 -10.13
N TYR A 28 7.68 2.98 -9.82
CA TYR A 28 7.19 2.99 -8.46
C TYR A 28 5.79 2.39 -8.38
N VAL A 29 5.60 1.52 -7.41
CA VAL A 29 4.28 1.01 -7.01
C VAL A 29 4.10 1.32 -5.54
N PRO A 30 3.07 2.11 -5.17
CA PRO A 30 2.76 2.33 -3.76
C PRO A 30 2.37 1.03 -3.09
N VAL A 31 3.14 0.60 -2.10
CA VAL A 31 2.89 -0.64 -1.37
C VAL A 31 2.94 -0.39 0.13
N PHE A 32 2.17 -1.15 0.87
CA PHE A 32 2.30 -1.27 2.32
C PHE A 32 3.18 -2.47 2.64
N GLU A 33 4.04 -2.29 3.62
CA GLU A 33 4.78 -3.36 4.22
C GLU A 33 4.19 -3.62 5.60
N VAL A 34 3.47 -4.73 5.75
CA VAL A 34 2.82 -5.10 7.00
C VAL A 34 3.59 -6.27 7.61
N LYS A 35 4.09 -6.08 8.81
CA LYS A 35 4.61 -7.18 9.63
C LYS A 35 3.45 -7.82 10.36
N ARG A 36 3.17 -9.07 10.08
CA ARG A 36 2.16 -9.85 10.79
C ARG A 36 2.84 -10.91 11.63
N GLN A 37 2.48 -10.94 12.90
CA GLN A 37 2.94 -11.94 13.83
C GLN A 37 1.99 -13.14 13.77
N TRP A 38 2.51 -14.25 13.27
CA TRP A 38 1.84 -15.54 13.32
C TRP A 38 2.25 -16.26 14.63
N SER A 39 1.52 -17.30 15.01
CA SER A 39 1.80 -18.04 16.26
C SER A 39 3.23 -18.57 16.37
N ASP A 40 3.91 -18.80 15.27
CA ASP A 40 5.25 -19.38 15.20
C ASP A 40 6.33 -18.46 14.60
N ARG A 41 5.93 -17.36 13.90
CA ARG A 41 6.86 -16.45 13.23
C ARG A 41 6.24 -15.11 12.89
N THR A 42 7.11 -14.11 12.67
CA THR A 42 6.73 -12.83 12.08
C THR A 42 6.89 -12.89 10.57
N LYS A 43 5.84 -12.59 9.82
CA LYS A 43 5.85 -12.54 8.36
C LYS A 43 5.63 -11.12 7.86
N LYS A 44 6.47 -10.69 6.91
CA LYS A 44 6.35 -9.42 6.21
C LYS A 44 5.49 -9.62 4.97
N ILE A 45 4.40 -8.86 4.87
CA ILE A 45 3.47 -8.92 3.73
C ILE A 45 3.53 -7.59 2.99
N ILE A 46 3.71 -7.65 1.66
CA ILE A 46 3.68 -6.48 0.79
C ILE A 46 2.32 -6.45 0.09
N THR A 47 1.58 -5.37 0.29
CA THR A 47 0.25 -5.18 -0.29
C THR A 47 0.21 -3.85 -1.04
N PRO A 48 -0.26 -3.80 -2.30
CA PRO A 48 -0.42 -2.54 -3.02
C PRO A 48 -1.37 -1.59 -2.30
N ALA A 49 -0.95 -0.34 -2.12
CA ALA A 49 -1.79 0.71 -1.54
C ALA A 49 -2.85 1.18 -2.54
N ILE A 50 -2.51 1.15 -3.82
CA ILE A 50 -3.41 1.45 -4.94
C ILE A 50 -3.37 0.25 -5.88
N SER A 51 -4.47 -0.49 -5.94
CA SER A 51 -4.56 -1.68 -6.79
C SER A 51 -4.68 -1.31 -8.26
N GLY A 52 -3.94 -2.03 -9.11
CA GLY A 52 -4.09 -1.95 -10.55
C GLY A 52 -3.30 -0.83 -11.22
N TYR A 53 -2.35 -0.20 -10.55
CA TYR A 53 -1.55 0.89 -11.11
C TYR A 53 -0.06 0.70 -10.86
N VAL A 54 0.75 1.16 -11.82
CA VAL A 54 2.20 1.31 -11.70
C VAL A 54 2.59 2.67 -12.28
N PHE A 55 3.50 3.36 -11.60
CA PHE A 55 4.07 4.63 -12.05
C PHE A 55 5.45 4.38 -12.64
N PHE A 56 5.78 5.05 -13.74
CA PHE A 56 7.06 4.92 -14.40
C PHE A 56 7.52 6.25 -14.98
N LYS A 57 8.83 6.41 -15.12
CA LYS A 57 9.46 7.68 -15.49
C LYS A 57 10.17 7.54 -16.81
N LEU A 58 9.80 8.36 -17.80
CA LEU A 58 10.43 8.44 -19.12
C LEU A 58 10.61 9.90 -19.55
N GLU A 59 11.57 10.18 -20.42
CA GLU A 59 11.71 11.48 -21.07
C GLU A 59 10.54 11.74 -22.01
N GLU A 60 10.28 10.76 -22.87
CA GLU A 60 9.13 10.74 -23.78
C GLU A 60 8.43 9.39 -23.69
N LEU A 61 7.11 9.40 -23.78
CA LEU A 61 6.35 8.19 -23.75
C LEU A 61 6.49 7.41 -25.05
N ASP A 62 7.06 6.22 -24.97
CA ASP A 62 7.15 5.25 -26.05
C ASP A 62 6.21 4.07 -25.75
N TYR A 63 5.07 4.05 -26.44
CA TYR A 63 4.11 2.98 -26.28
C TYR A 63 4.62 1.61 -26.67
N SER A 64 5.47 1.54 -27.70
CA SER A 64 6.07 0.27 -28.14
C SER A 64 6.92 -0.34 -27.05
N PHE A 65 7.71 0.49 -26.37
CA PHE A 65 8.57 0.05 -25.28
C PHE A 65 7.76 -0.31 -24.02
N VAL A 66 6.79 0.51 -23.66
CA VAL A 66 5.93 0.28 -22.50
C VAL A 66 5.11 -1.00 -22.67
N ASN A 67 4.60 -1.25 -23.87
CA ASN A 67 3.80 -2.43 -24.18
C ASN A 67 4.60 -3.74 -24.19
N LEU A 68 5.93 -3.69 -24.14
CA LEU A 68 6.76 -4.88 -23.91
C LEU A 68 6.58 -5.44 -22.49
N ASN A 69 6.09 -4.65 -21.56
CA ASN A 69 5.81 -5.12 -20.21
C ASN A 69 4.55 -5.99 -20.21
N PRO A 70 4.66 -7.32 -19.99
CA PRO A 70 3.53 -8.24 -20.11
C PRO A 70 2.52 -8.10 -18.97
N PHE A 71 2.85 -7.36 -17.92
CA PHE A 71 2.02 -7.18 -16.73
C PHE A 71 1.12 -5.94 -16.82
N LEU A 72 1.24 -5.16 -17.90
CA LEU A 72 0.41 -3.98 -18.12
C LEU A 72 -0.83 -4.30 -18.95
N ARG A 73 -1.90 -3.55 -18.69
CA ARG A 73 -3.09 -3.51 -19.56
C ARG A 73 -2.98 -2.38 -20.54
N SER A 74 -2.80 -1.15 -20.04
CA SER A 74 -2.73 0.06 -20.87
C SER A 74 -2.15 1.22 -20.06
N VAL A 75 -1.59 2.20 -20.77
CA VAL A 75 -1.25 3.50 -20.19
C VAL A 75 -2.52 4.26 -19.86
N VAL A 76 -2.59 4.88 -18.69
CA VAL A 76 -3.73 5.70 -18.29
C VAL A 76 -3.76 6.98 -19.13
N ARG A 77 -4.90 7.27 -19.74
CA ARG A 77 -5.10 8.44 -20.56
C ARG A 77 -6.27 9.27 -20.04
N ARG A 78 -6.17 10.56 -20.26
CA ARG A 78 -7.24 11.51 -20.00
C ARG A 78 -7.39 12.41 -21.22
N PHE A 79 -8.59 12.49 -21.78
CA PHE A 79 -8.85 13.22 -23.01
C PHE A 79 -7.92 12.84 -24.18
N GLY A 80 -7.65 11.53 -24.33
CA GLY A 80 -6.82 11.00 -25.40
C GLY A 80 -5.31 11.16 -25.20
N GLN A 81 -4.87 11.80 -24.10
CA GLN A 81 -3.46 12.00 -23.78
C GLN A 81 -3.06 11.24 -22.53
N ALA A 82 -1.83 10.72 -22.51
CA ALA A 82 -1.30 10.06 -21.34
C ALA A 82 -1.24 11.00 -20.14
N VAL A 83 -1.67 10.51 -18.99
CA VAL A 83 -1.65 11.26 -17.74
C VAL A 83 -0.20 11.42 -17.28
N GLU A 84 0.22 12.66 -17.04
CA GLU A 84 1.53 12.99 -16.47
C GLU A 84 1.37 13.35 -14.99
N ILE A 85 2.30 12.88 -14.17
CA ILE A 85 2.31 13.10 -12.73
C ILE A 85 3.62 13.78 -12.36
N ASN A 86 3.54 14.78 -11.49
CA ASN A 86 4.73 15.48 -11.02
C ASN A 86 5.57 14.59 -10.09
N GLY A 87 6.89 14.69 -10.18
CA GLY A 87 7.80 13.98 -9.29
C GLY A 87 7.56 14.28 -7.81
N SER A 88 7.11 15.50 -7.49
CA SER A 88 6.73 15.88 -6.14
C SER A 88 5.55 15.10 -5.59
N GLU A 89 4.57 14.77 -6.43
CA GLU A 89 3.41 13.94 -6.05
C GLU A 89 3.84 12.51 -5.75
N ILE A 90 4.76 11.96 -6.56
CA ILE A 90 5.36 10.65 -6.31
C ILE A 90 6.10 10.64 -4.98
N GLN A 91 6.87 11.67 -4.70
CA GLN A 91 7.61 11.78 -3.44
C GLN A 91 6.68 11.88 -2.23
N ILE A 92 5.59 12.61 -2.34
CA ILE A 92 4.55 12.71 -1.29
C ILE A 92 3.96 11.33 -1.01
N MET A 93 3.64 10.54 -2.05
CA MET A 93 3.16 9.17 -1.87
C MET A 93 4.16 8.29 -1.16
N LYS A 94 5.44 8.36 -1.53
CA LYS A 94 6.52 7.61 -0.87
C LYS A 94 6.63 7.96 0.61
N ASP A 95 6.60 9.24 0.94
CA ASP A 95 6.74 9.72 2.31
C ASP A 95 5.53 9.32 3.18
N CYS A 96 4.32 9.44 2.64
CA CYS A 96 3.09 9.02 3.34
C CYS A 96 3.10 7.53 3.65
N LEU A 97 3.53 6.69 2.71
CA LEU A 97 3.55 5.25 2.90
C LEU A 97 4.68 4.79 3.82
N LYS A 98 5.81 5.47 3.79
CA LYS A 98 6.91 5.19 4.71
C LYS A 98 6.50 5.41 6.17
N ASN A 99 5.81 6.51 6.45
CA ASN A 99 5.30 6.79 7.79
C ASN A 99 4.21 5.79 8.20
N TYR A 100 3.39 5.35 7.26
CA TYR A 100 2.32 4.38 7.51
C TYR A 100 2.84 3.00 7.89
N THR A 101 3.96 2.54 7.31
CA THR A 101 4.56 1.24 7.62
C THR A 101 5.19 1.18 9.01
N GLU A 102 5.62 2.30 9.56
CA GLU A 102 6.16 2.38 10.91
C GLU A 102 5.06 2.27 11.99
N ASP A 103 3.82 2.64 11.65
CA ASP A 103 2.68 2.70 12.57
C ASP A 103 1.92 1.39 12.71
N LEU A 104 2.30 0.33 11.99
CA LEU A 104 1.55 -0.93 11.96
C LEU A 104 2.02 -1.98 12.99
N SER A 105 3.01 -1.67 13.82
CA SER A 105 3.41 -2.51 14.94
C SER A 105 2.67 -2.07 16.20
N PHE A 106 1.74 -2.89 16.67
CA PHE A 106 0.98 -2.63 17.87
C PHE A 106 1.59 -3.38 19.05
N SER A 107 1.67 -2.69 20.19
CA SER A 107 2.12 -3.27 21.45
C SER A 107 1.07 -3.05 22.54
N ALA A 108 1.01 -3.94 23.53
CA ALA A 108 0.14 -3.76 24.68
C ALA A 108 0.40 -2.40 25.35
N GLY A 109 -0.65 -1.66 25.62
CA GLY A 109 -0.58 -0.30 26.17
C GLY A 109 -0.71 0.82 25.14
N ASP A 110 -0.61 0.52 23.85
CA ASP A 110 -0.82 1.52 22.79
C ASP A 110 -2.28 1.96 22.73
N THR A 111 -2.50 3.24 22.46
CA THR A 111 -3.84 3.78 22.14
C THR A 111 -3.99 3.82 20.64
N VAL A 112 -5.05 3.24 20.11
CA VAL A 112 -5.31 3.13 18.67
C VAL A 112 -6.69 3.66 18.31
N LYS A 113 -6.82 4.06 17.05
CA LYS A 113 -8.10 4.48 16.46
C LYS A 113 -8.49 3.52 15.36
N VAL A 114 -9.72 3.04 15.39
CA VAL A 114 -10.28 2.18 14.35
C VAL A 114 -10.78 3.05 13.20
N LEU A 115 -10.29 2.78 11.97
CA LEU A 115 -10.62 3.58 10.79
C LEU A 115 -11.69 2.97 9.89
N SER A 116 -12.04 1.70 10.09
CA SER A 116 -13.02 1.02 9.24
C SER A 116 -13.83 0.00 10.03
N GLY A 117 -14.95 -0.45 9.46
CA GLY A 117 -15.82 -1.46 10.04
C GLY A 117 -16.83 -0.87 11.04
N VAL A 118 -17.43 -1.77 11.83
CA VAL A 118 -18.49 -1.42 12.79
C VAL A 118 -18.00 -0.47 13.89
N LEU A 119 -16.73 -0.56 14.26
CA LEU A 119 -16.11 0.24 15.31
C LEU A 119 -15.40 1.49 14.79
N LYS A 120 -15.67 1.89 13.55
CA LYS A 120 -15.06 3.07 12.92
C LYS A 120 -15.17 4.30 13.83
N ASN A 121 -14.06 5.05 13.96
CA ASN A 121 -13.90 6.24 14.78
C ASN A 121 -13.90 5.97 16.30
N LYS A 122 -13.83 4.74 16.74
CA LYS A 122 -13.63 4.39 18.15
C LYS A 122 -12.15 4.34 18.50
N ASN A 123 -11.81 4.82 19.68
CA ASN A 123 -10.48 4.70 20.26
C ASN A 123 -10.45 3.54 21.23
N GLY A 124 -9.34 2.81 21.26
CA GLY A 124 -9.16 1.70 22.17
C GLY A 124 -7.74 1.58 22.66
N LEU A 125 -7.57 0.91 23.80
CA LEU A 125 -6.27 0.53 24.34
C LEU A 125 -5.94 -0.88 23.90
N VAL A 126 -4.73 -1.09 23.38
CA VAL A 126 -4.27 -2.44 23.01
C VAL A 126 -4.00 -3.24 24.26
N ASP A 127 -4.75 -4.33 24.46
CA ASP A 127 -4.55 -5.28 25.56
C ASP A 127 -3.58 -6.39 25.17
N GLY A 128 -3.59 -6.79 23.91
CA GLY A 128 -2.66 -7.79 23.39
C GLY A 128 -2.81 -7.98 21.89
N VAL A 129 -1.88 -8.75 21.32
CA VAL A 129 -1.90 -9.15 19.90
C VAL A 129 -1.84 -10.67 19.83
N GLU A 130 -2.84 -11.29 19.21
CA GLU A 130 -2.90 -12.73 18.99
C GLU A 130 -2.97 -13.03 17.49
N ASN A 131 -1.97 -13.76 16.97
CA ASN A 131 -1.95 -14.13 15.56
C ASN A 131 -2.24 -12.93 14.64
N ASN A 132 -3.37 -12.93 13.95
CA ASN A 132 -3.82 -11.89 13.05
C ASN A 132 -4.92 -11.01 13.66
N PHE A 133 -5.07 -11.05 14.98
CA PHE A 133 -6.08 -10.30 15.72
C PHE A 133 -5.45 -9.35 16.72
N LEU A 134 -6.08 -8.22 16.88
CA LEU A 134 -5.75 -7.24 17.89
C LEU A 134 -6.86 -7.26 18.96
N ILE A 135 -6.48 -7.35 20.22
CA ILE A 135 -7.42 -7.28 21.33
C ILE A 135 -7.40 -5.87 21.87
N LEU A 136 -8.53 -5.18 21.77
CA LEU A 136 -8.70 -3.81 22.23
C LEU A 136 -9.62 -3.74 23.44
N LEU A 137 -9.27 -2.84 24.36
CA LEU A 137 -10.18 -2.39 25.41
C LEU A 137 -10.89 -1.12 24.94
N ILE A 138 -12.18 -1.22 24.71
CA ILE A 138 -13.04 -0.09 24.36
C ILE A 138 -14.15 -0.02 25.41
N ASN A 139 -14.20 1.08 26.18
CA ASN A 139 -15.17 1.25 27.28
C ASN A 139 -15.17 0.05 28.26
N SER A 140 -13.99 -0.44 28.62
CA SER A 140 -13.79 -1.60 29.52
C SER A 140 -14.25 -2.95 28.94
N ILE A 141 -14.60 -3.01 27.68
CA ILE A 141 -14.98 -4.24 26.98
C ILE A 141 -13.82 -4.68 26.09
N LYS A 142 -13.44 -5.95 26.20
CA LYS A 142 -12.43 -6.57 25.32
C LYS A 142 -13.07 -6.90 23.98
N VAL A 143 -12.51 -6.35 22.91
CA VAL A 143 -12.96 -6.59 21.54
C VAL A 143 -11.80 -7.18 20.72
N LYS A 144 -12.08 -8.29 20.06
CA LYS A 144 -11.11 -8.94 19.16
C LYS A 144 -11.36 -8.45 17.74
N ILE A 145 -10.35 -7.81 17.13
CA ILE A 145 -10.44 -7.21 15.80
C ILE A 145 -9.47 -7.89 14.86
N SER A 146 -9.97 -8.28 13.68
CA SER A 146 -9.14 -8.83 12.61
C SER A 146 -8.30 -7.73 11.96
N LEU A 147 -6.99 -7.89 11.93
CA LEU A 147 -6.08 -6.98 11.24
C LEU A 147 -6.20 -7.06 9.71
N ASP A 148 -6.78 -8.14 9.17
CA ASP A 148 -7.04 -8.28 7.74
C ASP A 148 -8.24 -7.47 7.27
N ALA A 149 -9.27 -7.39 8.11
CA ALA A 149 -10.55 -6.78 7.75
C ALA A 149 -10.69 -5.34 8.23
N THR A 150 -9.84 -4.89 9.14
CA THR A 150 -10.01 -3.60 9.84
C THR A 150 -8.74 -2.77 9.74
N LYS A 151 -8.89 -1.50 9.35
CA LYS A 151 -7.80 -0.52 9.34
C LYS A 151 -7.71 0.15 10.71
N ILE A 152 -6.50 0.18 11.27
CA ILE A 152 -6.23 0.72 12.60
C ILE A 152 -4.97 1.57 12.53
N VAL A 153 -4.96 2.70 13.23
CA VAL A 153 -3.79 3.57 13.36
C VAL A 153 -3.54 3.89 14.83
N ILE A 154 -2.32 4.19 15.18
CA ILE A 154 -1.97 4.69 16.51
C ILE A 154 -2.54 6.09 16.68
N ALA A 155 -3.27 6.27 17.74
CA ALA A 155 -3.90 7.54 18.05
C ALA A 155 -2.90 8.53 18.66
#